data_c137ae9d979ad4dda072a4dfbf01dd51
#
_entry.id   c137ae9d979ad4dda072a4dfbf01dd51
#
_cell.length_a   1.000
_cell.length_b   1.000
_cell.length_c   1.000
_cell.angle_alpha   90.00
_cell.angle_beta   90.00
_cell.angle_gamma   90.00
#
_symmetry.space_group_name_H-M   'P 1'
#
loop_
_entity.id
_entity.type
_entity.pdbx_description
1 polymer ?
#
loop_
_entity_poly.entity_id
_entity_poly.type
_entity_poly.pdbx_seq_one_letter_code
_entity_poly.pdbx_strand_id
1 'polypeptide(L)'
;MQHRPIRRLQPNDQVLSEVLTLIRTSFAFMTGRIDPPSSMHQLTVQDPSDQAQASWILAMGDPVEACVVASPLPHALYLGKMVVDAILRGQGVGRLLVAACVEIAREMGHDRLELQVRIELVENQQAFAKMGFVKVSENCYPSYGCMTEITMQKILSAVKPSKL
;
A
#
# COMPACT_ATOMS: atom_id res chain seq x y z
N MET A 1 5.01 -23.78 -6.18
CA MET A 1 4.87 -22.31 -6.11
C MET A 1 6.12 -21.77 -5.48
N GLN A 2 6.86 -20.95 -6.21
CA GLN A 2 8.09 -20.38 -5.66
C GLN A 2 7.73 -19.35 -4.59
N HIS A 3 8.31 -19.52 -3.42
CA HIS A 3 8.15 -18.57 -2.34
C HIS A 3 8.98 -17.33 -2.66
N ARG A 4 8.32 -16.19 -2.76
CA ARG A 4 8.99 -14.90 -3.03
C ARG A 4 9.12 -14.15 -1.72
N PRO A 5 10.35 -13.97 -1.22
CA PRO A 5 10.50 -13.26 0.05
C PRO A 5 10.15 -11.78 -0.10
N ILE A 6 9.55 -11.23 0.95
CA ILE A 6 9.31 -9.79 1.05
C ILE A 6 10.57 -9.16 1.63
N ARG A 7 11.08 -8.14 0.95
CA ARG A 7 12.28 -7.42 1.37
C ARG A 7 11.92 -6.00 1.79
N ARG A 8 12.52 -5.53 2.86
CA ARG A 8 12.46 -4.11 3.22
C ARG A 8 13.61 -3.40 2.52
N LEU A 9 13.30 -2.37 1.73
CA LEU A 9 14.29 -1.61 0.99
C LEU A 9 14.84 -0.49 1.86
N GLN A 10 16.15 -0.29 1.79
CA GLN A 10 16.83 0.78 2.49
C GLN A 10 16.90 2.02 1.59
N PRO A 11 17.08 3.23 2.18
CA PRO A 11 17.37 4.41 1.38
C PRO A 11 18.61 4.15 0.51
N ASN A 12 18.57 4.62 -0.73
CA ASN A 12 19.63 4.43 -1.73
C ASN A 12 19.78 3.00 -2.24
N ASP A 13 18.81 2.11 -1.95
CA ASP A 13 18.79 0.77 -2.53
C ASP A 13 18.62 0.91 -4.05
N GLN A 14 19.42 0.15 -4.80
CA GLN A 14 19.36 0.19 -6.26
C GLN A 14 18.00 -0.26 -6.80
N VAL A 15 17.30 -1.09 -6.05
CA VAL A 15 15.99 -1.61 -6.43
C VAL A 15 14.89 -0.55 -6.36
N LEU A 16 15.14 0.60 -5.73
CA LEU A 16 14.14 1.67 -5.65
C LEU A 16 13.71 2.20 -7.02
N SER A 17 14.60 2.16 -8.01
CA SER A 17 14.24 2.54 -9.38
C SER A 17 13.22 1.58 -9.98
N GLU A 18 13.31 0.29 -9.67
CA GLU A 18 12.34 -0.72 -10.11
C GLU A 18 11.00 -0.52 -9.42
N VAL A 19 11.01 -0.16 -8.13
CA VAL A 19 9.78 0.17 -7.39
C VAL A 19 9.08 1.36 -8.04
N LEU A 20 9.83 2.40 -8.36
CA LEU A 20 9.28 3.58 -9.03
C LEU A 20 8.67 3.23 -10.38
N THR A 21 9.37 2.42 -11.17
CA THR A 21 8.87 1.98 -12.48
C THR A 21 7.57 1.20 -12.31
N LEU A 22 7.52 0.27 -11.36
CA LEU A 22 6.33 -0.52 -11.10
C LEU A 22 5.15 0.36 -10.70
N ILE A 23 5.38 1.32 -9.82
CA ILE A 23 4.33 2.24 -9.38
C ILE A 23 3.82 3.05 -10.56
N ARG A 24 4.71 3.65 -11.34
CA ARG A 24 4.32 4.47 -12.50
C ARG A 24 3.55 3.67 -13.54
N THR A 25 4.04 2.48 -13.87
CA THR A 25 3.40 1.62 -14.86
C THR A 25 2.01 1.21 -14.42
N SER A 26 1.88 0.81 -13.15
CA SER A 26 0.61 0.31 -12.63
C SER A 26 -0.42 1.43 -12.46
N PHE A 27 0.01 2.61 -12.03
CA PHE A 27 -0.93 3.72 -11.86
C PHE A 27 -1.23 4.46 -13.16
N ALA A 28 -0.44 4.26 -14.21
CA ALA A 28 -0.71 4.86 -15.51
C ALA A 28 -2.07 4.44 -16.08
N PHE A 29 -2.49 3.19 -15.85
CA PHE A 29 -3.78 2.71 -16.34
C PHE A 29 -4.96 3.43 -15.67
N MET A 30 -4.74 4.08 -14.54
CA MET A 30 -5.78 4.85 -13.86
C MET A 30 -6.06 6.19 -14.53
N THR A 31 -5.18 6.63 -15.43
CA THR A 31 -5.38 7.87 -16.19
C THR A 31 -6.69 7.78 -16.97
N GLY A 32 -7.59 8.72 -16.75
CA GLY A 32 -8.92 8.70 -17.36
C GLY A 32 -9.97 7.92 -16.57
N ARG A 33 -9.56 7.10 -15.60
CA ARG A 33 -10.50 6.40 -14.70
C ARG A 33 -10.77 7.18 -13.41
N ILE A 34 -9.86 8.05 -13.02
CA ILE A 34 -9.98 8.82 -11.79
C ILE A 34 -9.88 10.32 -12.08
N ASP A 35 -10.58 11.11 -11.29
CA ASP A 35 -10.58 12.57 -11.35
C ASP A 35 -10.62 13.10 -9.90
N PRO A 36 -9.60 13.83 -9.44
CA PRO A 36 -8.41 14.32 -10.16
C PRO A 36 -7.41 13.19 -10.48
N PRO A 37 -6.49 13.43 -11.44
CA PRO A 37 -5.48 12.45 -11.77
C PRO A 37 -4.58 12.10 -10.57
N SER A 38 -4.00 10.91 -10.61
CA SER A 38 -3.07 10.48 -9.58
C SER A 38 -1.79 11.32 -9.60
N SER A 39 -1.29 11.68 -8.43
CA SER A 39 0.00 12.36 -8.28
C SER A 39 1.18 11.45 -8.62
N MET A 40 0.95 10.15 -8.79
CA MET A 40 2.01 9.18 -9.10
C MET A 40 2.74 9.49 -10.41
N HIS A 41 2.12 10.24 -11.33
CA HIS A 41 2.76 10.64 -12.57
C HIS A 41 3.98 11.55 -12.35
N GLN A 42 4.08 12.20 -11.21
CA GLN A 42 5.13 13.16 -10.91
C GLN A 42 6.24 12.59 -10.04
N LEU A 43 6.18 11.30 -9.70
CA LEU A 43 7.19 10.68 -8.85
C LEU A 43 8.54 10.57 -9.54
N THR A 44 9.60 10.76 -8.74
CA THR A 44 10.98 10.56 -9.15
C THR A 44 11.61 9.47 -8.27
N VAL A 45 12.83 9.02 -8.60
CA VAL A 45 13.54 8.03 -7.79
C VAL A 45 13.80 8.56 -6.38
N GLN A 46 13.99 9.87 -6.22
CA GLN A 46 14.24 10.46 -4.90
C GLN A 46 13.03 10.29 -3.96
N ASP A 47 11.81 10.33 -4.50
CA ASP A 47 10.62 10.15 -3.66
C ASP A 47 10.60 8.79 -2.96
N PRO A 48 10.84 7.65 -3.63
CA PRO A 48 10.97 6.37 -2.93
C PRO A 48 12.12 6.33 -1.92
N SER A 49 13.26 6.96 -2.23
CA SER A 49 14.38 7.01 -1.30
C SER A 49 14.01 7.75 -0.02
N ASP A 50 13.35 8.90 -0.14
CA ASP A 50 12.88 9.68 1.01
C ASP A 50 11.86 8.88 1.82
N GLN A 51 10.98 8.17 1.15
CA GLN A 51 9.99 7.33 1.82
C GLN A 51 10.63 6.15 2.55
N ALA A 52 11.71 5.60 2.01
CA ALA A 52 12.44 4.52 2.68
C ALA A 52 13.09 4.98 4.00
N GLN A 53 13.39 6.28 4.13
CA GLN A 53 13.90 6.84 5.39
C GLN A 53 12.78 7.01 6.43
N ALA A 54 11.59 7.41 6.00
CA ALA A 54 10.46 7.74 6.89
C ALA A 54 9.47 6.60 7.07
N SER A 55 9.54 5.58 6.22
CA SER A 55 8.53 4.53 6.12
C SER A 55 9.19 3.21 5.81
N TRP A 56 8.37 2.14 5.74
CA TRP A 56 8.84 0.83 5.26
C TRP A 56 8.41 0.67 3.80
N ILE A 57 9.39 0.49 2.90
CA ILE A 57 9.10 0.07 1.53
C ILE A 57 9.34 -1.43 1.46
N LEU A 58 8.28 -2.18 1.24
CA LEU A 58 8.35 -3.63 1.11
C LEU A 58 8.21 -3.98 -0.37
N ALA A 59 9.06 -4.89 -0.84
CA ALA A 59 9.08 -5.29 -2.23
C ALA A 59 9.21 -6.80 -2.35
N MET A 60 8.62 -7.34 -3.40
CA MET A 60 8.70 -8.76 -3.75
C MET A 60 9.13 -8.89 -5.21
N GLY A 61 9.96 -9.88 -5.46
CA GLY A 61 10.36 -10.26 -6.83
C GLY A 61 11.66 -9.62 -7.27
N ASP A 62 12.27 -10.24 -8.27
CA ASP A 62 13.49 -9.78 -8.92
C ASP A 62 13.35 -10.06 -10.42
N PRO A 63 13.07 -9.03 -11.25
CA PRO A 63 12.79 -7.63 -10.86
C PRO A 63 11.56 -7.49 -9.99
N VAL A 64 11.39 -6.32 -9.36
CA VAL A 64 10.28 -6.08 -8.43
C VAL A 64 8.94 -6.22 -9.14
N GLU A 65 8.07 -7.06 -8.58
CA GLU A 65 6.75 -7.36 -9.13
C GLU A 65 5.62 -6.91 -8.23
N ALA A 66 5.91 -6.57 -6.99
CA ALA A 66 4.91 -6.08 -6.05
C ALA A 66 5.59 -5.22 -4.99
N CYS A 67 4.88 -4.23 -4.48
CA CYS A 67 5.41 -3.36 -3.44
C CYS A 67 4.28 -2.74 -2.62
N VAL A 68 4.64 -2.23 -1.46
CA VAL A 68 3.78 -1.38 -0.63
C VAL A 68 4.67 -0.43 0.18
N VAL A 69 4.19 0.78 0.39
CA VAL A 69 4.85 1.75 1.28
C VAL A 69 4.01 1.86 2.54
N ALA A 70 4.57 1.47 3.68
CA ALA A 70 3.89 1.53 4.97
C ALA A 70 4.48 2.67 5.79
N SER A 71 3.62 3.61 6.20
CA SER A 71 4.03 4.83 6.90
C SER A 71 3.35 4.92 8.26
N PRO A 72 4.09 5.25 9.34
CA PRO A 72 3.47 5.34 10.66
C PRO A 72 2.59 6.59 10.77
N LEU A 73 1.40 6.40 11.29
CA LEU A 73 0.52 7.48 11.73
C LEU A 73 0.39 7.40 13.25
N PRO A 74 -0.11 8.45 13.93
CA PRO A 74 -0.28 8.39 15.39
C PRO A 74 -1.19 7.25 15.85
N HIS A 75 -2.13 6.81 15.03
CA HIS A 75 -3.17 5.85 15.42
C HIS A 75 -3.13 4.56 14.61
N ALA A 76 -2.28 4.45 13.57
CA ALA A 76 -2.32 3.34 12.63
C ALA A 76 -1.03 3.23 11.83
N LEU A 77 -0.85 2.12 11.15
CA LEU A 77 0.13 2.01 10.08
C LEU A 77 -0.60 2.24 8.75
N TYR A 78 -0.19 3.25 8.01
CA TYR A 78 -0.82 3.62 6.74
C TYR A 78 -0.17 2.88 5.59
N LEU A 79 -0.99 2.24 4.77
CA LEU A 79 -0.53 1.54 3.56
C LEU A 79 -0.77 2.41 2.35
N GLY A 80 0.30 2.83 1.71
CA GLY A 80 0.22 3.61 0.48
C GLY A 80 0.92 2.90 -0.66
N LYS A 81 0.56 3.28 -1.89
CA LYS A 81 1.26 2.83 -3.09
C LYS A 81 1.41 1.30 -3.17
N MET A 82 0.36 0.56 -2.77
CA MET A 82 0.37 -0.88 -2.92
C MET A 82 0.13 -1.23 -4.38
N VAL A 83 1.07 -1.93 -4.98
CA VAL A 83 1.02 -2.32 -6.38
C VAL A 83 1.39 -3.78 -6.51
N VAL A 84 0.62 -4.53 -7.28
CA VAL A 84 0.92 -5.90 -7.66
C VAL A 84 0.89 -5.96 -9.19
N ASP A 85 1.97 -6.45 -9.79
CA ASP A 85 2.04 -6.61 -11.23
C ASP A 85 0.84 -7.44 -11.72
N ALA A 86 0.30 -7.08 -12.88
CA ALA A 86 -0.89 -7.72 -13.42
C ALA A 86 -0.75 -9.24 -13.55
N ILE A 87 0.44 -9.73 -13.86
CA ILE A 87 0.68 -11.18 -14.02
C ILE A 87 0.60 -11.94 -12.69
N LEU A 88 0.72 -11.25 -11.57
CA LEU A 88 0.65 -11.85 -10.23
C LEU A 88 -0.70 -11.68 -9.55
N ARG A 89 -1.63 -10.95 -10.16
CA ARG A 89 -2.93 -10.72 -9.55
C ARG A 89 -3.70 -12.03 -9.42
N GLY A 90 -4.46 -12.14 -8.33
CA GLY A 90 -5.23 -13.34 -8.04
C GLY A 90 -4.42 -14.46 -7.40
N GLN A 91 -3.14 -14.24 -7.11
CA GLN A 91 -2.26 -15.26 -6.52
C GLN A 91 -2.00 -15.03 -5.02
N GLY A 92 -2.71 -14.10 -4.39
CA GLY A 92 -2.56 -13.84 -2.97
C GLY A 92 -1.37 -12.96 -2.60
N VAL A 93 -0.71 -12.33 -3.56
CA VAL A 93 0.47 -11.49 -3.30
C VAL A 93 0.10 -10.27 -2.46
N GLY A 94 -1.02 -9.62 -2.75
CA GLY A 94 -1.49 -8.49 -1.95
C GLY A 94 -1.74 -8.88 -0.50
N ARG A 95 -2.29 -10.08 -0.28
CA ARG A 95 -2.50 -10.59 1.09
C ARG A 95 -1.20 -10.80 1.83
N LEU A 96 -0.16 -11.26 1.14
CA LEU A 96 1.17 -11.44 1.74
C LEU A 96 1.76 -10.10 2.17
N LEU A 97 1.63 -9.07 1.32
CA LEU A 97 2.10 -7.73 1.65
C LEU A 97 1.33 -7.16 2.85
N VAL A 98 0.01 -7.32 2.88
CA VAL A 98 -0.81 -6.87 4.01
C VAL A 98 -0.40 -7.62 5.28
N ALA A 99 -0.17 -8.93 5.20
CA ALA A 99 0.25 -9.70 6.36
C ALA A 99 1.58 -9.20 6.92
N ALA A 100 2.52 -8.87 6.07
CA ALA A 100 3.79 -8.29 6.50
C ALA A 100 3.58 -6.94 7.20
N CYS A 101 2.66 -6.12 6.69
CA CYS A 101 2.33 -4.83 7.32
C CYS A 101 1.63 -5.02 8.66
N VAL A 102 0.82 -6.07 8.82
CA VAL A 102 0.21 -6.40 10.11
C VAL A 102 1.28 -6.65 11.17
N GLU A 103 2.32 -7.40 10.82
CA GLU A 103 3.40 -7.67 11.76
C GLU A 103 4.16 -6.39 12.13
N ILE A 104 4.41 -5.52 11.17
CA ILE A 104 5.06 -4.21 11.44
C ILE A 104 4.18 -3.38 12.38
N ALA A 105 2.88 -3.31 12.11
CA ALA A 105 1.95 -2.54 12.93
C ALA A 105 1.94 -3.05 14.38
N ARG A 106 1.92 -4.37 14.56
CA ARG A 106 1.95 -4.98 15.90
C ARG A 106 3.25 -4.67 16.64
N GLU A 107 4.38 -4.74 15.94
CA GLU A 107 5.68 -4.39 16.54
C GLU A 107 5.71 -2.93 17.00
N MET A 108 5.00 -2.05 16.29
CA MET A 108 4.91 -0.63 16.64
C MET A 108 3.85 -0.35 17.71
N GLY A 109 3.08 -1.34 18.12
CA GLY A 109 2.00 -1.16 19.10
C GLY A 109 0.71 -0.60 18.53
N HIS A 110 0.54 -0.62 17.21
CA HIS A 110 -0.70 -0.19 16.56
C HIS A 110 -1.71 -1.33 16.49
N ASP A 111 -2.99 -0.98 16.58
CA ASP A 111 -4.09 -1.94 16.54
C ASP A 111 -4.82 -1.95 15.20
N ARG A 112 -4.31 -1.23 14.20
CA ARG A 112 -4.98 -1.16 12.90
C ARG A 112 -4.07 -0.74 11.78
N LEU A 113 -4.47 -1.14 10.57
CA LEU A 113 -3.93 -0.64 9.32
C LEU A 113 -4.95 0.33 8.72
N GLU A 114 -4.46 1.32 7.99
CA GLU A 114 -5.31 2.28 7.30
C GLU A 114 -4.82 2.47 5.87
N LEU A 115 -5.76 2.68 4.96
CA LEU A 115 -5.44 3.03 3.57
C LEU A 115 -6.53 3.90 2.99
N GLN A 116 -6.22 4.52 1.84
CA GLN A 116 -7.19 5.31 1.09
C GLN A 116 -7.29 4.75 -0.32
N VAL A 117 -8.51 4.69 -0.85
CA VAL A 117 -8.80 4.19 -2.19
C VAL A 117 -9.65 5.22 -2.91
N ARG A 118 -9.30 5.50 -4.17
CA ARG A 118 -10.13 6.37 -5.01
C ARG A 118 -11.51 5.77 -5.16
N ILE A 119 -12.52 6.64 -5.11
CA ILE A 119 -13.92 6.20 -5.13
C ILE A 119 -14.28 5.46 -6.43
N GLU A 120 -13.59 5.79 -7.53
CA GLU A 120 -13.82 5.15 -8.84
C GLU A 120 -13.27 3.72 -8.93
N LEU A 121 -12.36 3.35 -8.03
CA LEU A 121 -11.67 2.06 -8.09
C LEU A 121 -12.42 1.03 -7.24
N VAL A 122 -13.62 0.67 -7.68
CA VAL A 122 -14.52 -0.23 -6.95
C VAL A 122 -13.88 -1.61 -6.76
N GLU A 123 -13.18 -2.13 -7.76
CA GLU A 123 -12.51 -3.42 -7.67
C GLU A 123 -11.43 -3.45 -6.60
N ASN A 124 -10.71 -2.33 -6.40
CA ASN A 124 -9.73 -2.23 -5.33
C ASN A 124 -10.40 -2.22 -3.96
N GLN A 125 -11.51 -1.49 -3.83
CA GLN A 125 -12.28 -1.46 -2.59
C GLN A 125 -12.76 -2.87 -2.22
N GLN A 126 -13.25 -3.62 -3.20
CA GLN A 126 -13.72 -4.99 -2.98
C GLN A 126 -12.57 -5.91 -2.58
N ALA A 127 -11.40 -5.76 -3.21
CA ALA A 127 -10.23 -6.55 -2.86
C ALA A 127 -9.80 -6.32 -1.42
N PHE A 128 -9.75 -5.06 -0.99
CA PHE A 128 -9.39 -4.74 0.39
C PHE A 128 -10.46 -5.20 1.38
N ALA A 129 -11.74 -5.11 1.01
CA ALA A 129 -12.81 -5.62 1.86
C ALA A 129 -12.64 -7.12 2.12
N LYS A 130 -12.23 -7.88 1.11
CA LYS A 130 -11.95 -9.32 1.25
C LYS A 130 -10.78 -9.60 2.18
N MET A 131 -9.88 -8.63 2.35
CA MET A 131 -8.75 -8.74 3.28
C MET A 131 -9.10 -8.29 4.70
N GLY A 132 -10.34 -7.86 4.93
CA GLY A 132 -10.81 -7.46 6.25
C GLY A 132 -10.83 -5.95 6.48
N PHE A 133 -10.58 -5.15 5.46
CA PHE A 133 -10.71 -3.69 5.57
C PHE A 133 -12.17 -3.28 5.47
N VAL A 134 -12.55 -2.27 6.26
CA VAL A 134 -13.90 -1.70 6.23
C VAL A 134 -13.81 -0.20 5.98
N LYS A 135 -14.79 0.34 5.28
CA LYS A 135 -14.88 1.78 5.04
C LYS A 135 -15.21 2.48 6.35
N VAL A 136 -14.44 3.52 6.69
CA VAL A 136 -14.65 4.31 7.90
C VAL A 136 -14.97 5.77 7.59
N SER A 137 -14.59 6.29 6.44
CA SER A 137 -14.91 7.66 6.07
C SER A 137 -14.79 7.88 4.57
N GLU A 138 -15.33 9.00 4.10
CA GLU A 138 -15.19 9.47 2.74
C GLU A 138 -14.51 10.83 2.78
N ASN A 139 -13.58 11.07 1.86
CA ASN A 139 -12.80 12.29 1.85
C ASN A 139 -12.88 12.96 0.49
N CYS A 140 -12.67 14.27 0.50
CA CYS A 140 -12.64 15.09 -0.71
C CYS A 140 -11.28 15.72 -0.84
N TYR A 141 -10.74 15.75 -2.06
CA TYR A 141 -9.53 16.52 -2.30
C TYR A 141 -9.85 18.01 -2.19
N PRO A 142 -8.91 18.82 -1.68
CA PRO A 142 -9.11 20.28 -1.66
C PRO A 142 -9.54 20.77 -3.04
N SER A 143 -10.49 21.71 -3.07
CA SER A 143 -11.03 22.32 -4.29
C SER A 143 -11.98 21.42 -5.09
N TYR A 144 -12.22 20.17 -4.67
CA TYR A 144 -13.23 19.31 -5.28
C TYR A 144 -14.49 19.33 -4.42
N GLY A 145 -15.65 19.50 -5.05
CA GLY A 145 -16.93 19.56 -4.35
C GLY A 145 -17.59 18.19 -4.14
N CYS A 146 -16.91 17.08 -4.48
CA CYS A 146 -17.47 15.74 -4.37
C CYS A 146 -16.45 14.79 -3.72
N MET A 147 -16.94 13.66 -3.21
CA MET A 147 -16.08 12.64 -2.62
C MET A 147 -15.13 12.10 -3.67
N THR A 148 -13.82 12.04 -3.36
CA THR A 148 -12.80 11.56 -4.27
C THR A 148 -12.17 10.26 -3.80
N GLU A 149 -12.20 9.97 -2.50
CA GLU A 149 -11.61 8.75 -1.96
C GLU A 149 -12.33 8.31 -0.70
N ILE A 150 -12.16 7.04 -0.37
CA ILE A 150 -12.63 6.51 0.91
C ILE A 150 -11.43 6.08 1.74
N THR A 151 -11.57 6.20 3.05
CA THR A 151 -10.60 5.66 4.01
C THR A 151 -11.11 4.31 4.50
N MET A 152 -10.25 3.31 4.47
CA MET A 152 -10.57 1.98 4.96
C MET A 152 -9.58 1.60 6.06
N GLN A 153 -10.06 0.84 7.04
CA GLN A 153 -9.23 0.36 8.14
C GLN A 153 -9.44 -1.14 8.34
N LYS A 154 -8.35 -1.80 8.70
CA LYS A 154 -8.38 -3.19 9.15
C LYS A 154 -7.98 -3.20 10.61
N ILE A 155 -8.93 -3.59 11.48
CA ILE A 155 -8.66 -3.72 12.91
C ILE A 155 -7.94 -5.05 13.14
N LEU A 156 -6.81 -4.98 13.83
CA LEU A 156 -6.00 -6.16 14.10
C LEU A 156 -6.49 -6.83 15.38
N SER A 157 -6.60 -8.14 15.33
CA SER A 157 -6.91 -8.88 16.54
C SER A 157 -5.80 -8.67 17.57
N ALA A 158 -6.20 -8.53 18.82
CA ALA A 158 -5.23 -8.44 19.91
C ALA A 158 -4.29 -9.63 19.82
N VAL A 159 -2.98 -9.36 19.76
CA VAL A 159 -2.01 -10.43 19.92
C VAL A 159 -2.18 -10.94 21.34
N LYS A 160 -2.59 -12.18 21.47
CA LYS A 160 -2.56 -12.81 22.79
C LYS A 160 -1.11 -12.72 23.24
N PRO A 161 -0.84 -12.12 24.43
CA PRO A 161 0.51 -12.14 24.94
C PRO A 161 1.00 -13.55 24.85
N SER A 162 2.17 -13.74 24.25
CA SER A 162 2.74 -15.07 24.18
C SER A 162 2.71 -15.62 25.58
N LYS A 163 2.09 -16.76 25.72
CA LYS A 163 2.06 -17.43 27.03
C LYS A 163 3.49 -17.73 27.41
N LEU A 164 3.92 -17.03 28.37
CA LEU A 164 5.17 -17.34 29.01
C LEU A 164 5.06 -18.67 29.74
#